data_2a41f5c1d109a101d00dd135471c3adc
#
_entry.id   2a41f5c1d109a101d00dd135471c3adc
#
_cell.length_a   1.000
_cell.length_b   1.000
_cell.length_c   1.000
_cell.angle_alpha   90.00
_cell.angle_beta   90.00
_cell.angle_gamma   90.00
#
_symmetry.space_group_name_H-M   'P 1'
#
loop_
_entity.id
_entity.type
_entity.pdbx_description
1 polymer ?
#
loop_
_entity_poly.entity_id
_entity_poly.type
_entity_poly.pdbx_seq_one_letter_code
_entity_poly.pdbx_strand_id
1 'polypeptide(L)'
;MLRIMNYNLKENKIKEFQEFIKKNQKTKAAHAPKGWKYLGTYFYVLGFGPYHVAVMWEISDYADFDALRNHKDPIFWNIMEQFLDLTAHEPTPGWLLREVGDTQITEPKKP
;
A
#
# COMPACT_ATOMS: atom_id res chain seq x y z
N MET A 1 -11.68 -1.88 -4.27
CA MET A 1 -11.04 -0.55 -4.26
C MET A 1 -9.52 -0.70 -4.33
N LEU A 2 -8.87 0.22 -4.97
CA LEU A 2 -7.42 0.24 -5.08
C LEU A 2 -6.81 1.15 -4.02
N ARG A 3 -6.00 0.59 -3.15
CA ARG A 3 -5.24 1.34 -2.14
C ARG A 3 -3.81 1.51 -2.62
N ILE A 4 -3.38 2.76 -2.73
CA ILE A 4 -2.01 3.10 -3.11
C ILE A 4 -1.37 3.85 -1.96
N MET A 5 -0.22 3.35 -1.51
CA MET A 5 0.58 4.00 -0.48
C MET A 5 1.92 4.40 -1.07
N ASN A 6 2.30 5.65 -0.87
CA ASN A 6 3.54 6.19 -1.42
C ASN A 6 4.61 6.30 -0.34
N TYR A 7 5.86 6.05 -0.73
CA TYR A 7 6.99 6.10 0.21
C TYR A 7 8.21 6.70 -0.46
N ASN A 8 9.02 7.36 0.34
CA ASN A 8 10.38 7.72 -0.02
C ASN A 8 11.35 6.80 0.69
N LEU A 9 12.40 6.40 0.01
CA LEU A 9 13.43 5.56 0.57
C LEU A 9 14.48 6.40 1.27
N LYS A 10 15.08 5.82 2.30
CA LYS A 10 16.29 6.39 2.91
C LYS A 10 17.40 6.45 1.87
N GLU A 11 18.28 7.42 2.02
CA GLU A 11 19.43 7.58 1.14
C GLU A 11 20.26 6.29 1.06
N ASN A 12 20.68 5.93 -0.15
CA ASN A 12 21.49 4.75 -0.45
C ASN A 12 20.85 3.40 -0.09
N LYS A 13 19.51 3.34 -0.01
CA LYS A 13 18.79 2.11 0.33
C LYS A 13 18.01 1.47 -0.82
N ILE A 14 18.11 2.00 -2.03
CA ILE A 14 17.33 1.53 -3.18
C ILE A 14 17.60 0.04 -3.48
N LYS A 15 18.87 -0.34 -3.53
CA LYS A 15 19.25 -1.72 -3.83
C LYS A 15 18.83 -2.68 -2.73
N GLU A 16 19.07 -2.30 -1.48
CA GLU A 16 18.65 -3.08 -0.31
C GLU A 16 17.13 -3.24 -0.26
N PHE A 17 16.40 -2.19 -0.57
CA PHE A 17 14.95 -2.21 -0.66
C PHE A 17 14.46 -3.17 -1.75
N GLN A 18 15.05 -3.11 -2.93
CA GLN A 18 14.70 -4.00 -4.04
C GLN A 18 14.89 -5.47 -3.66
N GLU A 19 16.00 -5.80 -3.05
CA GLU A 19 16.29 -7.16 -2.57
C GLU A 19 15.31 -7.60 -1.49
N PHE A 20 14.97 -6.70 -0.56
CA PHE A 20 13.99 -6.95 0.48
C PHE A 20 12.61 -7.28 -0.11
N ILE A 21 12.14 -6.52 -1.09
CA ILE A 21 10.86 -6.77 -1.74
C ILE A 21 10.87 -8.12 -2.46
N LYS A 22 11.90 -8.41 -3.24
CA LYS A 22 12.02 -9.70 -3.92
C LYS A 22 11.97 -10.89 -2.95
N LYS A 23 12.58 -10.75 -1.79
CA LYS A 23 12.65 -11.80 -0.79
C LYS A 23 11.33 -12.00 -0.04
N ASN A 24 10.60 -10.93 0.25
CA ASN A 24 9.52 -10.93 1.24
C ASN A 24 8.11 -10.74 0.67
N GLN A 25 7.96 -10.34 -0.60
CA GLN A 25 6.64 -9.98 -1.11
C GLN A 25 5.63 -11.14 -1.13
N LYS A 26 6.08 -12.36 -1.44
CA LYS A 26 5.19 -13.52 -1.44
C LYS A 26 4.72 -13.87 -0.04
N THR A 27 5.61 -13.83 0.93
CA THR A 27 5.29 -14.08 2.34
C THR A 27 4.34 -13.01 2.87
N LYS A 28 4.60 -11.75 2.56
CA LYS A 28 3.72 -10.64 2.92
C LYS A 28 2.32 -10.83 2.35
N ALA A 29 2.22 -11.20 1.08
CA ALA A 29 0.94 -11.45 0.42
C ALA A 29 0.18 -12.61 1.07
N ALA A 30 0.88 -13.69 1.42
CA ALA A 30 0.29 -14.88 2.04
C ALA A 30 -0.21 -14.61 3.47
N HIS A 31 0.38 -13.65 4.18
CA HIS A 31 0.05 -13.29 5.56
C HIS A 31 -0.74 -11.97 5.67
N ALA A 32 -1.27 -11.48 4.56
CA ALA A 32 -2.03 -10.24 4.53
C ALA A 32 -3.33 -10.33 5.34
N PRO A 33 -3.84 -9.19 5.85
CA PRO A 33 -5.13 -9.15 6.52
C PRO A 33 -6.27 -9.58 5.61
N LYS A 34 -7.36 -10.02 6.22
CA LYS A 34 -8.58 -10.38 5.48
C LYS A 34 -9.04 -9.20 4.61
N GLY A 35 -9.35 -9.49 3.37
CA GLY A 35 -9.84 -8.49 2.40
C GLY A 35 -8.74 -7.72 1.67
N TRP A 36 -7.48 -7.89 2.06
CA TRP A 36 -6.34 -7.22 1.47
C TRP A 36 -5.62 -8.15 0.48
N LYS A 37 -5.66 -7.78 -0.79
CA LYS A 37 -4.93 -8.50 -1.84
C LYS A 37 -3.76 -7.65 -2.30
N TYR A 38 -2.56 -8.18 -2.11
CA TYR A 38 -1.34 -7.50 -2.53
C TYR A 38 -1.22 -7.50 -4.06
N LEU A 39 -1.08 -6.32 -4.66
CA LEU A 39 -0.93 -6.16 -6.11
C LEU A 39 0.52 -5.92 -6.51
N GLY A 40 1.33 -5.37 -5.66
CA GLY A 40 2.74 -5.18 -5.94
C GLY A 40 3.34 -3.92 -5.33
N THR A 41 4.65 -3.84 -5.42
CA THR A 41 5.44 -2.68 -5.02
C THR A 41 6.23 -2.21 -6.23
N TYR A 42 6.12 -0.93 -6.56
CA TYR A 42 6.62 -0.37 -7.81
C TYR A 42 7.47 0.85 -7.55
N PHE A 43 8.52 1.02 -8.35
CA PHE A 43 9.24 2.28 -8.39
C PHE A 43 8.55 3.25 -9.35
N TYR A 44 8.56 4.54 -9.02
CA TYR A 44 8.17 5.58 -9.96
C TYR A 44 9.30 5.80 -10.96
N VAL A 45 9.07 5.45 -12.21
CA VAL A 45 10.06 5.61 -13.30
C VAL A 45 9.83 6.92 -14.06
N LEU A 46 8.56 7.19 -14.40
CA LEU A 46 8.13 8.45 -14.98
C LEU A 46 7.01 8.97 -14.08
N GLY A 47 7.40 9.66 -13.03
CA GLY A 47 6.46 10.07 -12.00
C GLY A 47 6.32 11.58 -11.92
N PHE A 48 5.11 12.01 -11.63
CA PHE A 48 4.83 13.38 -11.25
C PHE A 48 4.76 13.43 -9.72
N GLY A 49 5.86 13.80 -9.09
CA GLY A 49 5.86 13.95 -7.67
C GLY A 49 7.14 13.42 -6.99
N PRO A 50 7.24 13.66 -5.67
CA PRO A 50 8.45 13.42 -4.92
C PRO A 50 8.60 11.97 -4.38
N TYR A 51 7.78 11.04 -4.81
CA TYR A 51 7.79 9.70 -4.24
C TYR A 51 8.62 8.73 -5.06
N HIS A 52 9.34 7.84 -4.36
CA HIS A 52 10.15 6.81 -4.97
C HIS A 52 9.36 5.53 -5.25
N VAL A 53 8.44 5.17 -4.36
CA VAL A 53 7.81 3.85 -4.34
C VAL A 53 6.31 3.97 -4.15
N ALA A 54 5.56 3.14 -4.88
CA ALA A 54 4.14 2.92 -4.64
C ALA A 54 3.91 1.46 -4.24
N VAL A 55 3.19 1.23 -3.15
CA VAL A 55 2.70 -0.09 -2.75
C VAL A 55 1.21 -0.14 -3.03
N MET A 56 0.79 -1.15 -3.77
CA MET A 56 -0.59 -1.27 -4.23
C MET A 56 -1.27 -2.50 -3.62
N TRP A 57 -2.47 -2.27 -3.12
CA TRP A 57 -3.36 -3.29 -2.57
C TRP A 57 -4.75 -3.14 -3.16
N GLU A 58 -5.42 -4.27 -3.34
CA GLU A 58 -6.86 -4.27 -3.58
C GLU A 58 -7.56 -4.59 -2.26
N ILE A 59 -8.56 -3.80 -1.90
CA ILE A 59 -9.41 -4.06 -0.74
C ILE A 59 -10.86 -4.14 -1.19
N SER A 60 -11.65 -4.99 -0.52
CA SER A 60 -13.02 -5.25 -0.92
C SER A 60 -14.04 -4.30 -0.28
N ASP A 61 -13.75 -3.82 0.92
CA ASP A 61 -14.70 -3.02 1.72
C ASP A 61 -13.94 -2.06 2.64
N TYR A 62 -14.59 -0.98 3.05
CA TYR A 62 -14.05 -0.07 4.07
C TYR A 62 -13.77 -0.77 5.40
N ALA A 63 -14.54 -1.79 5.74
CA ALA A 63 -14.31 -2.62 6.94
C ALA A 63 -12.95 -3.32 6.91
N ASP A 64 -12.32 -3.48 5.75
CA ASP A 64 -11.00 -4.10 5.63
C ASP A 64 -9.89 -3.26 6.31
N PHE A 65 -10.12 -1.97 6.54
CA PHE A 65 -9.22 -1.15 7.35
C PHE A 65 -9.23 -1.59 8.82
N ASP A 66 -10.37 -2.03 9.33
CA ASP A 66 -10.44 -2.59 10.68
C ASP A 66 -9.75 -3.96 10.72
N ALA A 67 -9.87 -4.76 9.67
CA ALA A 67 -9.14 -6.02 9.56
C ALA A 67 -7.63 -5.81 9.60
N LEU A 68 -7.11 -4.76 8.96
CA LEU A 68 -5.71 -4.40 9.04
C LEU A 68 -5.31 -4.01 10.47
N ARG A 69 -6.10 -3.14 11.10
CA ARG A 69 -5.84 -2.68 12.46
C ARG A 69 -5.82 -3.82 13.47
N ASN A 70 -6.70 -4.79 13.29
CA ASN A 70 -6.88 -5.92 14.21
C ASN A 70 -6.10 -7.17 13.79
N HIS A 71 -5.31 -7.07 12.72
CA HIS A 71 -4.54 -8.19 12.21
C HIS A 71 -3.42 -8.60 13.18
N LYS A 72 -3.44 -9.85 13.62
CA LYS A 72 -2.50 -10.37 14.63
C LYS A 72 -1.59 -11.44 14.05
N ASP A 73 -0.88 -11.10 12.98
CA ASP A 73 0.07 -11.99 12.34
C ASP A 73 1.49 -11.43 12.52
N PRO A 74 2.31 -12.05 13.37
CA PRO A 74 3.66 -11.55 13.62
C PRO A 74 4.55 -11.55 12.39
N ILE A 75 4.34 -12.49 11.47
CA ILE A 75 5.12 -12.57 10.23
C ILE A 75 4.83 -11.35 9.35
N PHE A 76 3.56 -11.01 9.18
CA PHE A 76 3.17 -9.82 8.42
C PHE A 76 3.75 -8.54 9.03
N TRP A 77 3.57 -8.33 10.32
CA TRP A 77 4.02 -7.11 10.99
C TRP A 77 5.54 -6.99 11.05
N ASN A 78 6.26 -8.10 11.17
CA ASN A 78 7.71 -8.09 11.12
C ASN A 78 8.22 -7.63 9.75
N ILE A 79 7.61 -8.09 8.68
CA ILE A 79 7.92 -7.65 7.31
C ILE A 79 7.61 -6.16 7.15
N MET A 80 6.47 -5.69 7.64
CA MET A 80 6.08 -4.28 7.59
C MET A 80 7.05 -3.38 8.35
N GLU A 81 7.51 -3.82 9.51
CA GLU A 81 8.49 -3.08 10.29
C GLU A 81 9.83 -2.95 9.57
N GLN A 82 10.32 -4.04 9.00
CA GLN A 82 11.55 -4.02 8.19
C GLN A 82 11.41 -3.13 6.96
N PHE A 83 10.24 -3.16 6.32
CA PHE A 83 9.93 -2.28 5.20
C PHE A 83 10.03 -0.80 5.61
N LEU A 84 9.42 -0.43 6.73
CA LEU A 84 9.43 0.94 7.21
C LEU A 84 10.83 1.40 7.60
N ASP A 85 11.69 0.50 8.06
CA ASP A 85 13.09 0.84 8.39
C ASP A 85 13.91 1.24 7.16
N LEU A 86 13.49 0.85 5.97
CA LEU A 86 14.13 1.24 4.70
C LEU A 86 13.55 2.51 4.12
N THR A 87 12.45 3.01 4.66
CA THR A 87 11.77 4.22 4.19
C THR A 87 12.11 5.43 5.03
N ALA A 88 12.03 6.61 4.41
CA ALA A 88 12.14 7.86 5.13
C ALA A 88 10.89 8.08 6.01
N HIS A 89 11.09 8.60 7.22
CA HIS A 89 10.01 8.83 8.18
C HIS A 89 9.24 10.13 7.90
N GLU A 90 8.95 10.41 6.65
CA GLU A 90 8.16 11.57 6.26
C GLU A 90 6.71 11.13 6.03
N PRO A 91 5.72 11.92 6.47
CA PRO A 91 4.34 11.64 6.13
C PRO A 91 4.16 11.69 4.61
N THR A 92 3.62 10.62 4.04
CA THR A 92 3.33 10.54 2.62
C THR A 92 1.84 10.29 2.42
N PRO A 93 1.19 10.94 1.43
CA PRO A 93 -0.21 10.67 1.18
C PRO A 93 -0.41 9.28 0.62
N GLY A 94 -1.52 8.68 1.01
CA GLY A 94 -2.03 7.47 0.41
C GLY A 94 -3.33 7.75 -0.30
N TRP A 95 -3.67 6.94 -1.28
CA TRP A 95 -4.88 7.08 -2.05
C TRP A 95 -5.74 5.84 -1.95
N LEU A 96 -7.05 6.07 -1.97
CA LEU A 96 -8.03 5.02 -2.08
C LEU A 96 -8.90 5.33 -3.28
N LEU A 97 -8.85 4.47 -4.28
CA LEU A 97 -9.52 4.68 -5.54
C LEU A 97 -10.63 3.65 -5.72
N ARG A 98 -11.78 4.11 -6.17
CA ARG A 98 -12.88 3.26 -6.57
C ARG A 98 -13.06 3.36 -8.08
N GLU A 99 -13.34 2.25 -8.73
CA GLU A 99 -13.63 2.23 -10.14
C GLU A 99 -14.88 3.07 -10.44
N VAL A 100 -14.83 3.85 -11.51
CA VAL A 100 -15.93 4.77 -11.87
C VAL A 100 -17.23 4.00 -12.10
N GLY A 101 -17.15 2.85 -12.79
CA GLY A 101 -18.31 2.04 -13.09
C GLY A 101 -19.02 1.44 -11.87
N ASP A 102 -18.29 1.26 -10.76
CA ASP A 102 -18.82 0.71 -9.50
C ASP A 102 -19.20 1.78 -8.50
N THR A 103 -19.12 3.05 -8.89
CA THR A 103 -19.39 4.17 -7.99
C THR A 103 -20.80 4.69 -8.23
N GLN A 104 -21.61 4.69 -7.19
CA GLN A 104 -22.91 5.35 -7.20
C GLN A 104 -22.72 6.82 -6.84
N ILE A 105 -23.17 7.68 -7.74
CA ILE A 105 -23.10 9.11 -7.53
C ILE A 105 -24.53 9.60 -7.36
N THR A 106 -24.80 10.23 -6.23
CA THR A 106 -26.08 10.89 -5.97
C THR A 106 -25.89 12.38 -6.23
N GLU A 107 -26.51 12.86 -7.27
CA GLU A 107 -26.52 14.30 -7.55
C GLU A 107 -27.56 14.97 -6.65
N PRO A 108 -27.26 16.20 -6.16
CA PRO A 108 -28.24 16.95 -5.40
C PRO A 108 -29.45 17.27 -6.29
N LYS A 109 -30.66 17.13 -5.72
CA LYS A 109 -31.88 17.51 -6.43
C LYS A 109 -31.87 18.99 -6.69
N LYS A 110 -32.16 19.38 -7.92
CA LYS A 110 -32.38 20.80 -8.26
C LYS A 110 -33.64 21.30 -7.55
N PRO A 111 -33.60 22.49 -6.96
CA PRO A 111 -34.77 23.08 -6.33
C PRO A 111 -35.89 23.36 -7.32
#